data_8d6a5f13ad62d5c8988f8eff86b58f06
#
_entry.id   8d6a5f13ad62d5c8988f8eff86b58f06
#
_cell.length_a   1.000
_cell.length_b   1.000
_cell.length_c   1.000
_cell.angle_alpha   90.00
_cell.angle_beta   90.00
_cell.angle_gamma   90.00
#
_symmetry.space_group_name_H-M   'P 1'
#
loop_
_entity.id
_entity.type
_entity.pdbx_description
1 polymer ?
#
loop_
_entity_poly.entity_id
_entity_poly.type
_entity_poly.pdbx_seq_one_letter_code
_entity_poly.pdbx_strand_id
1 'polypeptide(L)'
;MKKFELTTEQKINWLGHTLYRIKACISFTTTSGDEVNEGDLGGWVEKEQNLSHEGKAWVCGDAKVWGNAEVCGDAKVWGNAKVWGNAKVWGNAEVCGDAKVWG
;
A
#
# COMPACT_ATOMS: atom_id res chain seq x y z
N MET A 1 -12.42 -8.28 9.15
CA MET A 1 -11.96 -7.11 9.91
C MET A 1 -11.13 -6.21 9.00
N LYS A 2 -11.33 -4.92 9.07
CA LYS A 2 -10.54 -4.00 8.28
C LYS A 2 -9.17 -3.79 8.91
N LYS A 3 -8.13 -3.94 8.12
CA LYS A 3 -6.77 -3.65 8.55
C LYS A 3 -6.44 -2.17 8.38
N PHE A 4 -7.04 -1.51 7.40
CA PHE A 4 -6.78 -0.10 7.10
C PHE A 4 -8.05 0.56 6.57
N GLU A 5 -8.01 1.87 6.51
CA GLU A 5 -9.06 2.66 5.87
C GLU A 5 -8.41 3.76 5.04
N LEU A 6 -9.13 4.24 4.03
CA LEU A 6 -8.70 5.40 3.27
C LEU A 6 -9.07 6.66 4.04
N THR A 7 -8.10 7.56 4.18
CA THR A 7 -8.35 8.84 4.84
C THR A 7 -8.89 9.84 3.82
N THR A 8 -9.21 11.05 4.28
CA THR A 8 -9.62 12.12 3.38
C THR A 8 -8.42 12.85 2.76
N GLU A 9 -7.21 12.52 3.19
CA GLU A 9 -6.00 13.12 2.62
C GLU A 9 -5.80 12.55 1.23
N GLN A 10 -5.68 13.43 0.23
CA GLN A 10 -5.65 13.05 -1.18
C GLN A 10 -4.46 13.69 -1.88
N LYS A 11 -3.99 13.03 -2.93
CA LYS A 11 -3.12 13.64 -3.91
C LYS A 11 -3.44 13.08 -5.28
N ILE A 12 -3.17 13.85 -6.31
CA ILE A 12 -3.38 13.42 -7.69
C ILE A 12 -2.01 13.15 -8.29
N ASN A 13 -1.83 11.95 -8.88
CA ASN A 13 -0.55 11.62 -9.50
C ASN A 13 -0.49 12.21 -10.92
N TRP A 14 0.67 12.07 -11.58
CA TRP A 14 0.91 12.63 -12.90
C TRP A 14 0.03 12.01 -14.00
N LEU A 15 -0.60 10.87 -13.73
CA LEU A 15 -1.53 10.23 -14.66
C LEU A 15 -2.99 10.63 -14.40
N GLY A 16 -3.24 11.49 -13.40
CA GLY A 16 -4.58 11.96 -13.09
C GLY A 16 -5.37 11.08 -12.15
N HIS A 17 -4.76 10.06 -11.56
CA HIS A 17 -5.43 9.22 -10.56
C HIS A 17 -5.41 9.89 -9.20
N THR A 18 -6.55 9.89 -8.52
CA THR A 18 -6.64 10.40 -7.15
C THR A 18 -6.25 9.29 -6.18
N LEU A 19 -5.28 9.58 -5.33
CA LEU A 19 -4.78 8.63 -4.35
C LEU A 19 -5.12 9.12 -2.96
N TYR A 20 -5.39 8.18 -2.06
CA TYR A 20 -5.77 8.47 -0.68
C TYR A 20 -4.72 7.88 0.26
N ARG A 21 -4.34 8.64 1.26
CA ARG A 21 -3.47 8.12 2.30
C ARG A 21 -4.24 7.09 3.12
N ILE A 22 -3.58 5.98 3.44
CA ILE A 22 -4.21 4.94 4.26
C ILE A 22 -3.82 5.11 5.72
N LYS A 23 -4.67 4.59 6.60
CA LYS A 23 -4.46 4.61 8.05
C LYS A 23 -4.75 3.22 8.60
N ALA A 24 -3.86 2.71 9.45
CA ALA A 24 -4.03 1.39 10.05
C ALA A 24 -5.20 1.41 11.04
N CYS A 25 -6.05 0.38 10.95
CA CYS A 25 -7.17 0.19 11.86
C CYS A 25 -6.84 -0.79 12.97
N ILE A 26 -5.74 -1.54 12.84
CA ILE A 26 -5.26 -2.49 13.84
C ILE A 26 -3.74 -2.37 13.93
N SER A 27 -3.17 -2.94 14.98
CA SER A 27 -1.73 -3.00 15.14
C SER A 27 -1.23 -4.35 14.66
N PHE A 28 -0.12 -4.37 13.92
CA PHE A 28 0.49 -5.61 13.45
C PHE A 28 1.96 -5.36 13.12
N THR A 29 2.71 -6.45 12.92
CA THR A 29 4.12 -6.36 12.55
C THR A 29 4.29 -6.88 11.13
N THR A 30 4.98 -6.11 10.29
CA THR A 30 5.24 -6.54 8.91
C THR A 30 6.25 -7.67 8.91
N THR A 31 6.35 -8.37 7.78
CA THR A 31 7.31 -9.46 7.63
C THR A 31 8.74 -8.99 7.81
N SER A 32 9.04 -7.76 7.47
CA SER A 32 10.39 -7.19 7.65
C SER A 32 10.65 -6.72 9.08
N GLY A 33 9.67 -6.88 9.99
CA GLY A 33 9.87 -6.58 11.41
C GLY A 33 9.44 -5.18 11.83
N ASP A 34 8.86 -4.40 10.93
CA ASP A 34 8.38 -3.06 11.29
C ASP A 34 7.05 -3.15 12.00
N GLU A 35 6.88 -2.37 13.05
CA GLU A 35 5.62 -2.31 13.77
C GLU A 35 4.72 -1.26 13.14
N VAL A 36 3.48 -1.66 12.84
CA VAL A 36 2.44 -0.75 12.40
C VAL A 36 1.43 -0.70 13.55
N ASN A 37 1.19 0.48 14.07
CA ASN A 37 0.28 0.66 15.21
C ASN A 37 -1.04 1.21 14.71
N GLU A 38 -2.13 0.84 15.39
CA GLU A 38 -3.43 1.40 15.09
C GLU A 38 -3.34 2.93 15.04
N GLY A 39 -3.85 3.52 13.98
CA GLY A 39 -3.80 4.95 13.75
C GLY A 39 -2.61 5.43 12.94
N ASP A 40 -1.61 4.57 12.69
CA ASP A 40 -0.47 4.96 11.88
C ASP A 40 -0.89 5.21 10.43
N LEU A 41 -0.31 6.24 9.83
CA LEU A 41 -0.53 6.54 8.42
C LEU A 41 0.40 5.65 7.59
N GLY A 42 -0.14 5.14 6.48
CA GLY A 42 0.63 4.38 5.52
C GLY A 42 0.91 5.17 4.26
N GLY A 43 1.03 4.46 3.14
CA GLY A 43 1.24 5.08 1.84
C GLY A 43 -0.08 5.51 1.20
N TRP A 44 -0.09 5.43 -0.14
CA TRP A 44 -1.18 5.99 -0.94
C TRP A 44 -1.76 4.91 -1.85
N VAL A 45 -3.09 4.79 -1.85
CA VAL A 45 -3.77 3.86 -2.75
C VAL A 45 -4.94 4.58 -3.40
N GLU A 46 -5.36 4.09 -4.57
CA GLU A 46 -6.51 4.66 -5.26
C GLU A 46 -7.82 4.15 -4.68
N LYS A 47 -7.84 2.88 -4.27
CA LYS A 47 -9.05 2.22 -3.78
C LYS A 47 -8.67 1.10 -2.83
N GLU A 48 -9.67 0.60 -2.07
CA GLU A 48 -9.41 -0.44 -1.08
C GLU A 48 -8.86 -1.71 -1.69
N GLN A 49 -9.25 -2.05 -2.91
CA GLN A 49 -8.80 -3.26 -3.58
C GLN A 49 -7.30 -3.27 -3.87
N ASN A 50 -6.64 -2.12 -3.79
CA ASN A 50 -5.20 -2.04 -4.04
C ASN A 50 -4.36 -2.68 -2.93
N LEU A 51 -4.93 -2.89 -1.75
CA LEU A 51 -4.20 -3.49 -0.62
C LEU A 51 -5.13 -4.46 0.10
N SER A 52 -4.63 -5.68 0.33
CA SER A 52 -5.42 -6.70 1.02
C SER A 52 -5.59 -6.36 2.49
N HIS A 53 -6.76 -6.63 3.04
CA HIS A 53 -7.01 -6.54 4.48
C HIS A 53 -6.51 -7.76 5.23
N GLU A 54 -6.24 -8.87 4.52
CA GLU A 54 -5.75 -10.09 5.13
C GLU A 54 -4.23 -10.11 5.10
N GLY A 55 -3.62 -10.87 5.99
CA GLY A 55 -2.18 -10.97 6.05
C GLY A 55 -1.53 -9.71 6.57
N LYS A 56 -0.24 -9.59 6.32
CA LYS A 56 0.58 -8.48 6.82
C LYS A 56 0.95 -7.47 5.74
N ALA A 57 0.33 -7.57 4.57
CA ALA A 57 0.64 -6.66 3.46
C ALA A 57 0.47 -5.21 3.89
N TRP A 58 1.41 -4.36 3.49
CA TRP A 58 1.37 -2.95 3.87
C TRP A 58 2.02 -2.07 2.81
N VAL A 59 1.51 -0.86 2.69
CA VAL A 59 2.06 0.19 1.83
C VAL A 59 2.39 1.37 2.73
N CYS A 60 3.61 1.85 2.68
CA CYS A 60 4.01 2.95 3.58
C CYS A 60 4.94 3.96 2.90
N GLY A 61 5.25 5.02 3.62
CA GLY A 61 6.04 6.12 3.10
C GLY A 61 5.32 6.84 1.98
N ASP A 62 6.03 7.17 0.93
CA ASP A 62 5.46 7.83 -0.24
C ASP A 62 5.08 6.83 -1.34
N ALA A 63 5.07 5.54 -1.03
CA ALA A 63 4.71 4.52 -2.00
C ALA A 63 3.28 4.69 -2.47
N LYS A 64 3.04 4.40 -3.74
CA LYS A 64 1.74 4.61 -4.38
C LYS A 64 1.33 3.34 -5.13
N VAL A 65 0.07 2.96 -4.95
CA VAL A 65 -0.52 1.79 -5.62
C VAL A 65 -1.85 2.22 -6.22
N TRP A 66 -2.01 2.02 -7.53
CA TRP A 66 -3.25 2.46 -8.18
C TRP A 66 -3.62 1.56 -9.37
N GLY A 67 -4.70 1.93 -10.06
CA GLY A 67 -5.23 1.11 -11.13
C GLY A 67 -5.80 -0.17 -10.56
N ASN A 68 -5.57 -1.27 -11.24
CA ASN A 68 -6.02 -2.58 -10.80
C ASN A 68 -4.95 -3.35 -10.03
N ALA A 69 -3.87 -2.68 -9.64
CA ALA A 69 -2.78 -3.34 -8.92
C ALA A 69 -3.24 -3.78 -7.53
N GLU A 70 -2.66 -4.88 -7.06
CA GLU A 70 -2.98 -5.44 -5.76
C GLU A 70 -1.71 -5.76 -4.99
N VAL A 71 -1.69 -5.40 -3.72
CA VAL A 71 -0.62 -5.78 -2.79
C VAL A 71 -1.27 -6.69 -1.75
N CYS A 72 -0.81 -7.94 -1.64
CA CYS A 72 -1.46 -8.93 -0.81
C CYS A 72 -0.46 -9.88 -0.16
N GLY A 73 -0.97 -10.85 0.62
CA GLY A 73 -0.12 -11.75 1.37
C GLY A 73 0.59 -10.98 2.47
N ASP A 74 1.89 -11.15 2.54
CA ASP A 74 2.75 -10.44 3.50
C ASP A 74 3.66 -9.44 2.81
N ALA A 75 3.31 -9.01 1.60
CA ALA A 75 4.13 -8.14 0.79
C ALA A 75 4.19 -6.73 1.37
N LYS A 76 5.27 -6.03 1.10
CA LYS A 76 5.48 -4.67 1.59
C LYS A 76 5.95 -3.77 0.45
N VAL A 77 5.36 -2.58 0.36
CA VAL A 77 5.73 -1.57 -0.63
C VAL A 77 6.04 -0.29 0.12
N TRP A 78 7.25 0.26 -0.04
CA TRP A 78 7.63 1.46 0.71
C TRP A 78 8.63 2.32 -0.07
N GLY A 79 9.06 3.40 0.56
CA GLY A 79 9.93 4.37 -0.08
C GLY A 79 9.14 5.19 -1.08
N ASN A 80 9.69 5.33 -2.29
CA ASN A 80 9.01 6.05 -3.38
C ASN A 80 8.49 5.08 -4.43
N ALA A 81 8.30 3.82 -4.09
CA ALA A 81 7.91 2.78 -5.04
C ALA A 81 6.52 3.05 -5.61
N LYS A 82 6.31 2.62 -6.85
CA LYS A 82 5.03 2.77 -7.54
C LYS A 82 4.61 1.42 -8.11
N VAL A 83 3.35 1.06 -7.90
CA VAL A 83 2.77 -0.20 -8.40
C VAL A 83 1.44 0.15 -9.06
N TRP A 84 1.29 -0.22 -10.34
CA TRP A 84 0.06 0.16 -11.06
C TRP A 84 -0.26 -0.81 -12.21
N GLY A 85 -1.27 -0.48 -12.99
CA GLY A 85 -1.73 -1.34 -14.07
C GLY A 85 -2.43 -2.54 -13.48
N ASN A 86 -2.08 -3.72 -13.95
CA ASN A 86 -2.61 -4.97 -13.43
C ASN A 86 -1.59 -5.73 -12.59
N ALA A 87 -0.56 -5.05 -12.11
CA ALA A 87 0.52 -5.67 -11.36
C ALA A 87 0.02 -6.23 -10.03
N LYS A 88 0.68 -7.29 -9.59
CA LYS A 88 0.36 -7.91 -8.30
C LYS A 88 1.64 -8.13 -7.53
N VAL A 89 1.68 -7.65 -6.30
CA VAL A 89 2.80 -7.85 -5.37
C VAL A 89 2.26 -8.73 -4.24
N TRP A 90 2.83 -9.93 -4.08
CA TRP A 90 2.24 -10.93 -3.20
C TRP A 90 3.30 -11.81 -2.57
N GLY A 91 2.86 -12.73 -1.72
CA GLY A 91 3.78 -13.58 -0.99
C GLY A 91 4.56 -12.74 0.01
N ASN A 92 5.85 -12.94 0.06
CA ASN A 92 6.75 -12.16 0.92
C ASN A 92 7.52 -11.11 0.13
N ALA A 93 7.00 -10.69 -1.02
CA ALA A 93 7.69 -9.75 -1.89
C ALA A 93 7.85 -8.39 -1.23
N GLU A 94 8.93 -7.70 -1.58
CA GLU A 94 9.18 -6.36 -1.10
C GLU A 94 9.51 -5.48 -2.29
N VAL A 95 8.86 -4.33 -2.38
CA VAL A 95 9.10 -3.34 -3.42
C VAL A 95 9.44 -2.03 -2.72
N CYS A 96 10.62 -1.50 -2.99
CA CYS A 96 11.10 -0.36 -2.22
C CYS A 96 11.95 0.58 -3.07
N GLY A 97 12.40 1.66 -2.45
CA GLY A 97 13.22 2.66 -3.11
C GLY A 97 12.44 3.34 -4.22
N ASP A 98 13.04 3.44 -5.39
CA ASP A 98 12.41 4.06 -6.55
C ASP A 98 11.85 3.02 -7.52
N ALA A 99 11.59 1.81 -7.06
CA ALA A 99 11.12 0.71 -7.90
C ALA A 99 9.76 1.03 -8.52
N LYS A 100 9.55 0.51 -9.71
CA LYS A 100 8.29 0.64 -10.42
C LYS A 100 7.86 -0.74 -10.88
N VAL A 101 6.63 -1.12 -10.57
CA VAL A 101 6.07 -2.41 -10.95
C VAL A 101 4.74 -2.15 -11.65
N TRP A 102 4.61 -2.62 -12.88
CA TRP A 102 3.36 -2.44 -13.63
C TRP A 102 3.13 -3.64 -14.55
N GLY A 103 1.92 -3.76 -15.05
CA GLY A 103 1.64 -4.88 -15.93
C GLY A 103 0.38 -4.73 -16.73
#